data_23b3abcd6b304aba4fbfb91657464c43
#
_entry.id   23b3abcd6b304aba4fbfb91657464c43
#
_cell.length_a   1.000
_cell.length_b   1.000
_cell.length_c   1.000
_cell.angle_alpha   90.00
_cell.angle_beta   90.00
_cell.angle_gamma   90.00
#
_symmetry.space_group_name_H-M   'P 1'
#
loop_
_entity.id
_entity.type
_entity.pdbx_description
1 polymer ?
#
loop_
_entity_poly.entity_id
_entity_poly.type
_entity_poly.pdbx_seq_one_letter_code
_entity_poly.pdbx_strand_id
1 'polypeptide(L)'
;TLHDIIYLEKRQSSSLSWYQEMGWHYRRLVVPRILPKCEKIITVSQFERKRILEALHLPEKQLVAVYNGFNSHFHLQPKAPEITRKYIDADEYLFFLGNTDPKKNTPRVLKAYSGYLKKSAKKLPLLIADLKEDAIDRILEEEKMMDIKSYLSFPGYIENTDLAALYSGAFAFLYPSLRESFGIPMLEAMACGTPIIAGNTSAMPEIAGDGALLVDPFSPEDITAKILKLENDGTFYQQQVEYGLKRSQMFSWRNTAESLLSIYKELSLSNICPVSK
;
A
#
# COMPACT_ATOMS: atom_id res chain seq x y z
N THR A 1 -15.33 -10.51 -8.91
CA THR A 1 -14.64 -9.74 -7.87
C THR A 1 -14.71 -8.26 -8.19
N LEU A 2 -15.02 -7.44 -7.19
CA LEU A 2 -14.96 -5.99 -7.22
C LEU A 2 -13.90 -5.53 -6.22
N HIS A 3 -12.75 -5.09 -6.71
CA HIS A 3 -11.65 -4.72 -5.83
C HIS A 3 -11.94 -3.47 -5.01
N ASP A 4 -12.52 -2.44 -5.64
CA ASP A 4 -12.88 -1.17 -5.01
C ASP A 4 -13.95 -0.42 -5.81
N ILE A 5 -14.38 0.72 -5.25
CA ILE A 5 -15.29 1.67 -5.89
C ILE A 5 -14.70 3.08 -5.97
N ILE A 6 -13.36 3.20 -6.03
CA ILE A 6 -12.66 4.50 -6.12
C ILE A 6 -13.21 5.35 -7.30
N TYR A 7 -13.62 4.70 -8.39
CA TYR A 7 -14.25 5.39 -9.53
C TYR A 7 -15.60 6.03 -9.22
N LEU A 8 -16.27 5.69 -8.12
CA LEU A 8 -17.50 6.38 -7.63
C LEU A 8 -17.18 7.56 -6.72
N GLU A 9 -15.97 7.63 -6.17
CA GLU A 9 -15.54 8.70 -5.27
C GLU A 9 -15.31 10.01 -6.03
N LYS A 10 -15.19 11.12 -5.28
CA LYS A 10 -14.86 12.43 -5.87
C LYS A 10 -13.45 12.36 -6.45
N ARG A 11 -13.32 12.75 -7.71
CA ARG A 11 -12.07 12.72 -8.44
C ARG A 11 -11.05 13.70 -7.84
N GLN A 12 -9.83 13.22 -7.61
CA GLN A 12 -8.73 14.02 -7.05
C GLN A 12 -7.72 14.50 -8.13
N SER A 13 -7.75 13.91 -9.34
CA SER A 13 -6.84 14.24 -10.45
C SER A 13 -7.61 14.66 -11.71
N SER A 14 -7.09 15.67 -12.40
CA SER A 14 -7.67 16.21 -13.63
C SER A 14 -7.05 15.68 -14.92
N SER A 15 -5.92 14.98 -14.87
CA SER A 15 -5.15 14.54 -16.05
C SER A 15 -5.26 13.05 -16.32
N LEU A 16 -6.41 12.61 -16.82
CA LEU A 16 -6.55 11.26 -17.38
C LEU A 16 -6.41 11.32 -18.91
N SER A 17 -5.88 10.23 -19.49
CA SER A 17 -5.99 10.03 -20.93
C SER A 17 -7.46 9.84 -21.31
N TRP A 18 -7.83 10.16 -22.54
CA TRP A 18 -9.19 9.95 -23.07
C TRP A 18 -9.70 8.52 -22.86
N TYR A 19 -8.83 7.53 -22.99
CA TYR A 19 -9.15 6.12 -22.76
C TYR A 19 -9.48 5.83 -21.27
N GLN A 20 -8.72 6.40 -20.36
CA GLN A 20 -8.97 6.26 -18.91
C GLN A 20 -10.29 6.95 -18.52
N GLU A 21 -10.62 8.06 -19.17
CA GLU A 21 -11.86 8.80 -18.93
C GLU A 21 -13.07 8.01 -19.40
N MET A 22 -13.03 7.42 -20.59
CA MET A 22 -14.08 6.50 -21.06
C MET A 22 -14.26 5.31 -20.12
N GLY A 23 -13.17 4.68 -19.69
CA GLY A 23 -13.22 3.58 -18.74
C GLY A 23 -13.81 3.95 -17.38
N TRP A 24 -13.56 5.18 -16.93
CA TRP A 24 -14.14 5.73 -15.70
C TRP A 24 -15.66 5.91 -15.82
N HIS A 25 -16.15 6.53 -16.90
CA HIS A 25 -17.58 6.71 -17.16
C HIS A 25 -18.28 5.37 -17.35
N TYR A 26 -17.69 4.45 -18.10
CA TYR A 26 -18.23 3.09 -18.28
C TYR A 26 -18.44 2.39 -16.94
N ARG A 27 -17.42 2.39 -16.06
CA ARG A 27 -17.53 1.76 -14.74
C ARG A 27 -18.61 2.40 -13.88
N ARG A 28 -18.74 3.71 -13.87
CA ARG A 28 -19.79 4.42 -13.12
C ARG A 28 -21.20 4.09 -13.59
N LEU A 29 -21.39 3.83 -14.87
CA LEU A 29 -22.71 3.52 -15.43
C LEU A 29 -23.05 2.04 -15.34
N VAL A 30 -22.11 1.17 -15.65
CA VAL A 30 -22.36 -0.27 -15.85
C VAL A 30 -22.28 -1.03 -14.53
N VAL A 31 -21.26 -0.78 -13.73
CA VAL A 31 -21.01 -1.59 -12.51
C VAL A 31 -22.16 -1.50 -11.50
N PRO A 32 -22.72 -0.33 -11.15
CA PRO A 32 -23.86 -0.25 -10.23
C PRO A 32 -25.13 -0.95 -10.72
N ARG A 33 -25.28 -1.13 -12.05
CA ARG A 33 -26.43 -1.82 -12.64
C ARG A 33 -26.30 -3.33 -12.69
N ILE A 34 -25.07 -3.83 -12.72
CA ILE A 34 -24.77 -5.27 -12.82
C ILE A 34 -24.65 -5.90 -11.44
N LEU A 35 -24.00 -5.22 -10.49
CA LEU A 35 -23.68 -5.79 -9.19
C LEU A 35 -24.91 -6.29 -8.40
N PRO A 36 -26.05 -5.59 -8.37
CA PRO A 36 -27.23 -6.10 -7.68
C PRO A 36 -27.78 -7.42 -8.23
N LYS A 37 -27.42 -7.77 -9.49
CA LYS A 37 -27.83 -9.01 -10.15
C LYS A 37 -26.86 -10.18 -9.88
N CYS A 38 -25.71 -9.91 -9.26
CA CYS A 38 -24.77 -10.95 -8.90
C CYS A 38 -25.27 -11.70 -7.64
N GLU A 39 -25.13 -13.00 -7.63
CA GLU A 39 -25.50 -13.81 -6.45
C GLU A 39 -24.55 -13.55 -5.27
N LYS A 40 -23.26 -13.48 -5.54
CA LYS A 40 -22.19 -13.06 -4.60
C LYS A 40 -21.23 -12.08 -5.27
N ILE A 41 -20.79 -11.13 -4.49
CA ILE A 41 -19.77 -10.16 -4.85
C ILE A 41 -18.61 -10.34 -3.87
N ILE A 42 -17.39 -10.37 -4.38
CA ILE A 42 -16.18 -10.52 -3.59
C ILE A 42 -15.39 -9.23 -3.68
N THR A 43 -14.93 -8.73 -2.53
CA THR A 43 -14.01 -7.58 -2.44
C THR A 43 -12.79 -7.94 -1.60
N VAL A 44 -11.81 -7.03 -1.50
CA VAL A 44 -10.47 -7.36 -1.00
C VAL A 44 -10.24 -6.99 0.47
N SER A 45 -11.14 -6.22 1.09
CA SER A 45 -11.02 -5.81 2.51
C SER A 45 -12.40 -5.54 3.13
N GLN A 46 -12.49 -5.54 4.46
CA GLN A 46 -13.71 -5.14 5.16
C GLN A 46 -13.99 -3.66 4.97
N PHE A 47 -12.93 -2.85 4.87
CA PHE A 47 -13.07 -1.44 4.54
C PHE A 47 -13.79 -1.25 3.19
N GLU A 48 -13.35 -1.93 2.13
CA GLU A 48 -14.04 -1.84 0.83
C GLU A 48 -15.43 -2.45 0.90
N ARG A 49 -15.60 -3.57 1.63
CA ARG A 49 -16.91 -4.17 1.83
C ARG A 49 -17.91 -3.15 2.39
N LYS A 50 -17.55 -2.45 3.47
CA LYS A 50 -18.42 -1.43 4.08
C LYS A 50 -18.74 -0.32 3.08
N ARG A 51 -17.75 0.22 2.38
CA ARG A 51 -17.94 1.28 1.40
C ARG A 51 -18.82 0.88 0.22
N ILE A 52 -18.65 -0.34 -0.29
CA ILE A 52 -19.46 -0.86 -1.40
C ILE A 52 -20.92 -1.03 -0.96
N LEU A 53 -21.16 -1.59 0.22
CA LEU A 53 -22.52 -1.74 0.78
C LEU A 53 -23.22 -0.39 0.91
N GLU A 54 -22.54 0.61 1.47
CA GLU A 54 -23.07 1.96 1.65
C GLU A 54 -23.35 2.66 0.30
N ALA A 55 -22.41 2.59 -0.65
CA ALA A 55 -22.53 3.30 -1.91
C ALA A 55 -23.54 2.69 -2.88
N LEU A 56 -23.74 1.38 -2.83
CA LEU A 56 -24.59 0.65 -3.78
C LEU A 56 -25.86 0.06 -3.14
N HIS A 57 -26.06 0.27 -1.83
CA HIS A 57 -27.21 -0.21 -1.06
C HIS A 57 -27.47 -1.72 -1.25
N LEU A 58 -26.39 -2.52 -1.29
CA LEU A 58 -26.46 -3.96 -1.49
C LEU A 58 -26.81 -4.68 -0.19
N PRO A 59 -27.49 -5.85 -0.27
CA PRO A 59 -27.67 -6.71 0.89
C PRO A 59 -26.35 -7.21 1.45
N GLU A 60 -26.14 -7.17 2.76
CA GLU A 60 -24.89 -7.60 3.41
C GLU A 60 -24.45 -9.03 3.02
N LYS A 61 -25.43 -9.95 2.91
CA LYS A 61 -25.21 -11.35 2.53
C LYS A 61 -24.65 -11.53 1.12
N GLN A 62 -24.80 -10.53 0.25
CA GLN A 62 -24.35 -10.57 -1.14
C GLN A 62 -22.87 -10.24 -1.29
N LEU A 63 -22.27 -9.51 -0.35
CA LEU A 63 -20.90 -9.02 -0.43
C LEU A 63 -20.03 -9.62 0.65
N VAL A 64 -18.92 -10.26 0.24
CA VAL A 64 -17.95 -10.91 1.12
C VAL A 64 -16.56 -10.32 0.87
N ALA A 65 -15.82 -10.03 1.95
CA ALA A 65 -14.42 -9.67 1.86
C ALA A 65 -13.55 -10.94 1.89
N VAL A 66 -12.67 -11.07 0.90
CA VAL A 66 -11.65 -12.12 0.81
C VAL A 66 -10.31 -11.42 0.62
N TYR A 67 -9.43 -11.56 1.60
CA TYR A 67 -8.13 -10.91 1.58
C TYR A 67 -7.21 -11.47 0.50
N ASN A 68 -6.44 -10.60 -0.12
CA ASN A 68 -5.39 -11.00 -1.04
C ASN A 68 -4.21 -11.62 -0.30
N GLY A 69 -3.46 -12.46 -1.00
CA GLY A 69 -2.09 -12.81 -0.64
C GLY A 69 -1.08 -11.86 -1.29
N PHE A 70 0.18 -12.16 -1.08
CA PHE A 70 1.31 -11.57 -1.78
C PHE A 70 2.23 -12.67 -2.32
N ASN A 71 3.21 -12.34 -3.16
CA ASN A 71 4.07 -13.34 -3.77
C ASN A 71 5.06 -13.91 -2.74
N SER A 72 5.19 -15.22 -2.67
CA SER A 72 6.04 -15.93 -1.70
C SER A 72 7.54 -15.67 -1.86
N HIS A 73 7.98 -15.07 -2.97
CA HIS A 73 9.38 -14.64 -3.11
C HIS A 73 9.73 -13.47 -2.18
N PHE A 74 8.74 -12.71 -1.68
CA PHE A 74 8.94 -11.74 -0.62
C PHE A 74 9.02 -12.47 0.72
N HIS A 75 10.20 -12.56 1.26
CA HIS A 75 10.50 -13.11 2.56
C HIS A 75 11.79 -12.50 3.08
N LEU A 76 12.04 -12.60 4.37
CA LEU A 76 13.26 -12.09 4.97
C LEU A 76 14.48 -12.74 4.29
N GLN A 77 15.30 -11.93 3.68
CA GLN A 77 16.52 -12.32 3.00
C GLN A 77 17.74 -11.73 3.70
N PRO A 78 18.91 -12.39 3.62
CA PRO A 78 20.16 -11.73 3.98
C PRO A 78 20.31 -10.42 3.20
N LYS A 79 20.91 -9.40 3.81
CA LYS A 79 21.23 -8.17 3.07
C LYS A 79 22.06 -8.51 1.84
N ALA A 80 21.62 -8.01 0.69
CA ALA A 80 22.23 -8.25 -0.61
C ALA A 80 22.76 -6.92 -1.19
N PRO A 81 23.87 -6.38 -0.65
CA PRO A 81 24.40 -5.08 -1.08
C PRO A 81 24.75 -5.04 -2.56
N GLU A 82 25.11 -6.18 -3.16
CA GLU A 82 25.36 -6.31 -4.60
C GLU A 82 24.11 -6.04 -5.45
N ILE A 83 22.91 -6.27 -4.89
CA ILE A 83 21.64 -5.96 -5.53
C ILE A 83 21.24 -4.52 -5.20
N THR A 84 21.22 -4.15 -3.92
CA THR A 84 20.72 -2.83 -3.49
C THR A 84 21.56 -1.69 -4.04
N ARG A 85 22.88 -1.87 -4.20
CA ARG A 85 23.78 -0.85 -4.77
C ARG A 85 23.58 -0.55 -6.25
N LYS A 86 22.78 -1.35 -6.97
CA LYS A 86 22.34 -0.98 -8.32
C LYS A 86 21.37 0.23 -8.28
N TYR A 87 20.72 0.45 -7.14
CA TYR A 87 19.61 1.38 -6.98
C TYR A 87 19.91 2.51 -5.99
N ILE A 88 20.75 2.24 -4.98
CA ILE A 88 21.13 3.22 -3.97
C ILE A 88 22.53 2.89 -3.39
N ASP A 89 23.40 3.90 -3.32
CA ASP A 89 24.73 3.77 -2.74
C ASP A 89 24.70 4.05 -1.23
N ALA A 90 24.01 3.17 -0.50
CA ALA A 90 23.93 3.23 0.96
C ALA A 90 23.63 1.84 1.56
N ASP A 91 24.14 1.59 2.77
CA ASP A 91 23.91 0.33 3.49
C ASP A 91 22.56 0.34 4.26
N GLU A 92 22.06 1.52 4.64
CA GLU A 92 20.75 1.75 5.24
C GLU A 92 20.08 2.93 4.55
N TYR A 93 18.79 2.81 4.27
CA TYR A 93 18.02 3.82 3.58
C TYR A 93 16.53 3.73 3.94
N LEU A 94 15.81 4.81 3.76
CA LEU A 94 14.34 4.80 3.73
C LEU A 94 13.88 4.45 2.33
N PHE A 95 12.80 3.70 2.22
CA PHE A 95 12.25 3.29 0.94
C PHE A 95 10.83 3.81 0.76
N PHE A 96 10.52 4.36 -0.41
CA PHE A 96 9.21 4.85 -0.78
C PHE A 96 8.86 4.45 -2.22
N LEU A 97 7.72 3.79 -2.41
CA LEU A 97 7.11 3.56 -3.72
C LEU A 97 6.29 4.79 -4.10
N GLY A 98 6.94 5.74 -4.75
CA GLY A 98 6.35 6.99 -5.19
C GLY A 98 5.48 6.80 -6.42
N ASN A 99 4.59 7.78 -6.65
CA ASN A 99 3.75 7.83 -7.84
C ASN A 99 3.24 9.27 -8.00
N THR A 100 2.87 9.67 -9.20
CA THR A 100 2.22 10.97 -9.48
C THR A 100 0.75 11.00 -9.06
N ASP A 101 0.15 9.85 -8.73
CA ASP A 101 -1.21 9.78 -8.22
C ASP A 101 -1.27 10.44 -6.81
N PRO A 102 -2.13 11.45 -6.60
CA PRO A 102 -2.26 12.15 -5.31
C PRO A 102 -2.48 11.22 -4.11
N LYS A 103 -3.09 10.05 -4.31
CA LYS A 103 -3.32 9.07 -3.23
C LYS A 103 -2.03 8.52 -2.64
N LYS A 104 -0.90 8.54 -3.35
CA LYS A 104 0.41 8.10 -2.83
C LYS A 104 1.07 9.13 -1.91
N ASN A 105 0.54 10.36 -1.88
CA ASN A 105 0.92 11.38 -0.90
C ASN A 105 2.36 11.87 -0.99
N THR A 106 2.97 11.78 -2.17
CA THR A 106 4.40 12.11 -2.41
C THR A 106 4.83 13.47 -1.82
N PRO A 107 4.07 14.59 -1.98
CA PRO A 107 4.51 15.87 -1.43
C PRO A 107 4.64 15.85 0.10
N ARG A 108 3.71 15.17 0.82
CA ARG A 108 3.80 15.10 2.29
C ARG A 108 4.90 14.15 2.76
N VAL A 109 5.19 13.08 2.02
CA VAL A 109 6.36 12.21 2.29
C VAL A 109 7.65 13.03 2.20
N LEU A 110 7.81 13.85 1.16
CA LEU A 110 8.99 14.71 1.01
C LEU A 110 9.08 15.77 2.11
N LYS A 111 7.95 16.39 2.53
CA LYS A 111 7.92 17.30 3.69
C LYS A 111 8.33 16.60 4.98
N ALA A 112 7.81 15.41 5.21
CA ALA A 112 8.19 14.60 6.37
C ALA A 112 9.68 14.23 6.35
N TYR A 113 10.18 13.86 5.18
CA TYR A 113 11.60 13.56 5.00
C TYR A 113 12.50 14.77 5.22
N SER A 114 12.11 15.96 4.73
CA SER A 114 12.82 17.21 5.07
C SER A 114 12.84 17.46 6.59
N GLY A 115 11.72 17.23 7.26
CA GLY A 115 11.63 17.31 8.73
C GLY A 115 12.54 16.30 9.44
N TYR A 116 12.64 15.08 8.90
CA TYR A 116 13.53 14.04 9.38
C TYR A 116 15.01 14.44 9.26
N LEU A 117 15.46 14.90 8.09
CA LEU A 117 16.85 15.31 7.87
C LEU A 117 17.32 16.42 8.82
N LYS A 118 16.41 17.31 9.23
CA LYS A 118 16.71 18.40 10.18
C LYS A 118 16.93 17.92 11.61
N LYS A 119 16.39 16.76 11.98
CA LYS A 119 16.36 16.24 13.35
C LYS A 119 17.15 14.96 13.54
N SER A 120 17.38 14.22 12.47
CA SER A 120 18.06 12.92 12.48
C SER A 120 19.57 13.08 12.64
N ALA A 121 20.17 12.19 13.43
CA ALA A 121 21.61 12.04 13.53
C ALA A 121 22.16 11.21 12.35
N LYS A 122 21.42 10.20 11.89
CA LYS A 122 21.83 9.31 10.79
C LYS A 122 21.67 9.93 9.39
N LYS A 123 20.62 10.73 9.20
CA LYS A 123 20.27 11.33 7.89
C LYS A 123 20.24 10.29 6.75
N LEU A 124 19.52 9.20 6.96
CA LEU A 124 19.43 8.12 5.99
C LEU A 124 18.91 8.65 4.64
N PRO A 125 19.49 8.24 3.50
CA PRO A 125 18.99 8.62 2.19
C PRO A 125 17.61 7.98 1.93
N LEU A 126 16.84 8.60 1.03
CA LEU A 126 15.52 8.11 0.63
C LEU A 126 15.57 7.59 -0.81
N LEU A 127 15.33 6.28 -0.97
CA LEU A 127 15.13 5.64 -2.26
C LEU A 127 13.66 5.84 -2.68
N ILE A 128 13.43 6.46 -3.83
CA ILE A 128 12.10 6.72 -4.39
C ILE A 128 11.96 5.94 -5.70
N ALA A 129 11.18 4.87 -5.70
CA ALA A 129 10.88 4.10 -6.91
C ALA A 129 9.63 4.63 -7.63
N ASP A 130 9.47 4.23 -8.90
CA ASP A 130 8.32 4.52 -9.76
C ASP A 130 8.05 6.01 -10.03
N LEU A 131 8.98 6.89 -9.68
CA LEU A 131 8.93 8.31 -10.01
C LEU A 131 10.16 8.74 -10.79
N LYS A 132 9.93 9.62 -11.76
CA LYS A 132 11.02 10.27 -12.48
C LYS A 132 11.51 11.48 -11.69
N GLU A 133 12.80 11.76 -11.81
CA GLU A 133 13.46 12.86 -11.12
C GLU A 133 12.80 14.21 -11.43
N ASP A 134 12.41 14.47 -12.69
CA ASP A 134 11.75 15.72 -13.11
C ASP A 134 10.38 15.95 -12.43
N ALA A 135 9.67 14.89 -12.07
CA ALA A 135 8.41 15.00 -11.34
C ALA A 135 8.66 15.39 -9.87
N ILE A 136 9.75 14.90 -9.29
CA ILE A 136 10.15 15.25 -7.92
C ILE A 136 10.71 16.67 -7.87
N ASP A 137 11.54 17.06 -8.83
CA ASP A 137 12.12 18.42 -8.90
C ASP A 137 11.02 19.48 -8.86
N ARG A 138 9.95 19.30 -9.63
CA ARG A 138 8.79 20.21 -9.58
C ARG A 138 8.19 20.32 -8.18
N ILE A 139 8.01 19.19 -7.47
CA ILE A 139 7.47 19.21 -6.09
C ILE A 139 8.45 19.91 -5.15
N LEU A 140 9.77 19.64 -5.29
CA LEU A 140 10.79 20.26 -4.45
C LEU A 140 10.88 21.77 -4.67
N GLU A 141 10.76 22.23 -5.91
CA GLU A 141 10.74 23.67 -6.26
C GLU A 141 9.49 24.35 -5.70
N GLU A 142 8.29 23.79 -5.95
CA GLU A 142 7.01 24.30 -5.45
C GLU A 142 6.98 24.43 -3.93
N GLU A 143 7.55 23.45 -3.23
CA GLU A 143 7.55 23.38 -1.78
C GLU A 143 8.83 23.96 -1.14
N LYS A 144 9.75 24.53 -1.96
CA LYS A 144 11.03 25.13 -1.53
C LYS A 144 11.90 24.18 -0.70
N MET A 145 12.06 22.95 -1.18
CA MET A 145 12.78 21.88 -0.50
C MET A 145 13.95 21.33 -1.34
N MET A 146 14.55 22.12 -2.23
CA MET A 146 15.67 21.67 -3.08
C MET A 146 16.90 21.23 -2.28
N ASP A 147 17.06 21.69 -1.04
CA ASP A 147 18.12 21.32 -0.12
C ASP A 147 18.17 19.82 0.24
N ILE A 148 17.03 19.12 0.11
CA ILE A 148 16.99 17.67 0.39
C ILE A 148 17.36 16.82 -0.83
N LYS A 149 17.48 17.39 -2.03
CA LYS A 149 17.66 16.64 -3.28
C LYS A 149 18.89 15.73 -3.26
N SER A 150 19.99 16.15 -2.65
CA SER A 150 21.22 15.34 -2.53
C SER A 150 21.07 14.07 -1.68
N TYR A 151 20.01 13.95 -0.92
CA TYR A 151 19.69 12.77 -0.10
C TYR A 151 18.68 11.84 -0.78
N LEU A 152 18.19 12.18 -1.97
CA LEU A 152 17.20 11.38 -2.70
C LEU A 152 17.89 10.55 -3.79
N SER A 153 17.44 9.30 -3.95
CA SER A 153 17.85 8.40 -5.02
C SER A 153 16.66 8.03 -5.89
N PHE A 154 16.82 8.13 -7.22
CA PHE A 154 15.79 7.89 -8.22
C PHE A 154 16.24 6.80 -9.19
N PRO A 155 16.11 5.54 -8.85
CA PRO A 155 16.62 4.44 -9.67
C PRO A 155 15.81 4.23 -10.96
N GLY A 156 14.66 4.91 -11.11
CA GLY A 156 13.72 4.62 -12.18
C GLY A 156 12.98 3.31 -11.96
N TYR A 157 12.96 2.46 -12.98
CA TYR A 157 12.33 1.14 -12.90
C TYR A 157 13.18 0.18 -12.05
N ILE A 158 12.50 -0.51 -11.13
CA ILE A 158 13.09 -1.56 -10.30
C ILE A 158 12.59 -2.92 -10.79
N GLU A 159 13.51 -3.86 -11.02
CA GLU A 159 13.15 -5.22 -11.35
C GLU A 159 12.40 -5.90 -10.19
N ASN A 160 11.27 -6.55 -10.49
CA ASN A 160 10.46 -7.20 -9.46
C ASN A 160 11.25 -8.25 -8.64
N THR A 161 12.25 -8.88 -9.26
CA THR A 161 13.15 -9.84 -8.59
C THR A 161 14.04 -9.19 -7.55
N ASP A 162 14.37 -7.91 -7.72
CA ASP A 162 15.26 -7.16 -6.84
C ASP A 162 14.50 -6.46 -5.69
N LEU A 163 13.17 -6.32 -5.80
CA LEU A 163 12.35 -5.66 -4.78
C LEU A 163 12.45 -6.29 -3.39
N ALA A 164 12.52 -7.62 -3.30
CA ALA A 164 12.64 -8.30 -2.01
C ALA A 164 13.97 -7.95 -1.31
N ALA A 165 15.07 -7.83 -2.06
CA ALA A 165 16.36 -7.38 -1.54
C ALA A 165 16.31 -5.91 -1.10
N LEU A 166 15.62 -5.06 -1.87
CA LEU A 166 15.44 -3.65 -1.52
C LEU A 166 14.58 -3.48 -0.26
N TYR A 167 13.50 -4.23 -0.10
CA TYR A 167 12.76 -4.23 1.17
C TYR A 167 13.65 -4.70 2.32
N SER A 168 14.31 -5.86 2.20
CA SER A 168 15.15 -6.41 3.29
C SER A 168 16.35 -5.51 3.65
N GLY A 169 16.84 -4.69 2.72
CA GLY A 169 17.91 -3.72 2.94
C GLY A 169 17.43 -2.39 3.50
N ALA A 170 16.16 -2.05 3.36
CA ALA A 170 15.63 -0.78 3.81
C ALA A 170 15.53 -0.72 5.35
N PHE A 171 15.88 0.44 5.91
CA PHE A 171 15.67 0.72 7.33
C PHE A 171 14.18 0.81 7.67
N ALA A 172 13.40 1.47 6.83
CA ALA A 172 11.94 1.52 6.94
C ALA A 172 11.30 1.77 5.57
N PHE A 173 10.10 1.22 5.38
CA PHE A 173 9.26 1.46 4.22
C PHE A 173 8.19 2.49 4.53
N LEU A 174 8.16 3.59 3.76
CA LEU A 174 7.19 4.66 3.91
C LEU A 174 5.97 4.40 3.02
N TYR A 175 4.80 4.25 3.63
CA TYR A 175 3.56 3.95 2.93
C TYR A 175 2.37 4.80 3.46
N PRO A 176 2.54 6.12 3.66
CA PRO A 176 1.48 6.99 4.18
C PRO A 176 0.50 7.39 3.08
N SER A 177 0.00 6.41 2.32
CA SER A 177 -0.99 6.63 1.27
C SER A 177 -2.29 7.20 1.85
N LEU A 178 -2.99 8.01 1.05
CA LEU A 178 -4.29 8.58 1.43
C LEU A 178 -5.42 7.56 1.20
N ARG A 179 -5.25 6.67 0.23
CA ARG A 179 -6.30 5.74 -0.19
C ARG A 179 -5.71 4.46 -0.77
N GLU A 180 -5.97 3.34 -0.12
CA GLU A 180 -5.63 2.00 -0.62
C GLU A 180 -6.81 1.05 -0.38
N SER A 181 -7.03 0.16 -1.34
CA SER A 181 -8.08 -0.87 -1.23
C SER A 181 -7.63 -2.07 -0.41
N PHE A 182 -6.31 -2.31 -0.36
CA PHE A 182 -5.71 -3.42 0.40
C PHE A 182 -4.29 -3.08 0.90
N GLY A 183 -3.31 -2.86 0.02
CA GLY A 183 -1.94 -2.51 0.39
C GLY A 183 -0.96 -3.69 0.30
N ILE A 184 -0.93 -4.40 -0.84
CA ILE A 184 0.02 -5.52 -1.07
C ILE A 184 1.48 -5.12 -0.79
N PRO A 185 2.01 -3.95 -1.24
CA PRO A 185 3.38 -3.54 -0.96
C PRO A 185 3.74 -3.49 0.53
N MET A 186 2.76 -3.18 1.37
CA MET A 186 2.96 -3.19 2.83
C MET A 186 3.21 -4.60 3.34
N LEU A 187 2.45 -5.61 2.85
CA LEU A 187 2.66 -7.01 3.22
C LEU A 187 3.98 -7.57 2.70
N GLU A 188 4.39 -7.17 1.51
CA GLU A 188 5.69 -7.53 0.92
C GLU A 188 6.85 -7.02 1.78
N ALA A 189 6.81 -5.76 2.17
CA ALA A 189 7.81 -5.18 3.06
C ALA A 189 7.81 -5.84 4.45
N MET A 190 6.63 -6.11 5.04
CA MET A 190 6.51 -6.86 6.29
C MET A 190 7.16 -8.24 6.21
N ALA A 191 6.89 -8.99 5.14
CA ALA A 191 7.45 -10.32 4.93
C ALA A 191 8.98 -10.29 4.75
N CYS A 192 9.53 -9.19 4.25
CA CYS A 192 10.97 -8.95 4.14
C CYS A 192 11.62 -8.45 5.45
N GLY A 193 10.85 -8.30 6.54
CA GLY A 193 11.36 -7.85 7.84
C GLY A 193 11.59 -6.35 7.92
N THR A 194 10.97 -5.55 7.07
CA THR A 194 11.13 -4.09 7.04
C THR A 194 10.04 -3.43 7.87
N PRO A 195 10.38 -2.60 8.87
CA PRO A 195 9.42 -1.77 9.58
C PRO A 195 8.67 -0.83 8.63
N ILE A 196 7.37 -0.65 8.87
CA ILE A 196 6.51 0.13 7.99
C ILE A 196 5.91 1.32 8.71
N ILE A 197 5.89 2.47 8.04
CA ILE A 197 5.15 3.65 8.45
C ILE A 197 4.01 3.84 7.46
N ALA A 198 2.78 3.49 7.86
CA ALA A 198 1.61 3.47 7.00
C ALA A 198 0.55 4.50 7.43
N GLY A 199 -0.25 4.98 6.48
CA GLY A 199 -1.36 5.87 6.81
C GLY A 199 -2.44 5.17 7.65
N ASN A 200 -3.08 5.89 8.56
CA ASN A 200 -4.19 5.39 9.38
C ASN A 200 -5.55 5.48 8.66
N THR A 201 -5.54 5.48 7.35
CA THR A 201 -6.73 5.67 6.49
C THR A 201 -7.01 4.44 5.65
N SER A 202 -8.24 4.36 5.13
CA SER A 202 -8.70 3.31 4.21
C SER A 202 -8.50 1.89 4.76
N ALA A 203 -8.07 0.92 3.94
CA ALA A 203 -7.84 -0.45 4.37
C ALA A 203 -6.52 -0.65 5.15
N MET A 204 -5.64 0.35 5.21
CA MET A 204 -4.31 0.18 5.81
C MET A 204 -4.34 -0.24 7.29
N PRO A 205 -5.15 0.36 8.19
CA PRO A 205 -5.21 -0.09 9.58
C PRO A 205 -5.68 -1.55 9.72
N GLU A 206 -6.64 -1.95 8.89
CA GLU A 206 -7.18 -3.32 8.87
C GLU A 206 -6.10 -4.34 8.46
N ILE A 207 -5.35 -4.01 7.41
CA ILE A 207 -4.34 -4.92 6.87
C ILE A 207 -3.06 -4.88 7.72
N ALA A 208 -2.66 -3.71 8.19
CA ALA A 208 -1.47 -3.55 9.01
C ALA A 208 -1.59 -4.25 10.38
N GLY A 209 -2.72 -4.13 11.05
CA GLY A 209 -2.81 -4.53 12.47
C GLY A 209 -1.68 -3.88 13.27
N ASP A 210 -0.99 -4.68 14.08
CA ASP A 210 0.18 -4.23 14.84
C ASP A 210 1.49 -4.24 14.03
N GLY A 211 1.45 -4.72 12.78
CA GLY A 211 2.64 -4.89 11.92
C GLY A 211 3.15 -3.61 11.26
N ALA A 212 2.53 -2.45 11.49
CA ALA A 212 3.00 -1.17 10.98
C ALA A 212 2.74 -0.04 11.99
N LEU A 213 3.57 1.00 11.94
CA LEU A 213 3.33 2.26 12.64
C LEU A 213 2.32 3.07 11.84
N LEU A 214 1.13 3.22 12.39
CA LEU A 214 0.09 4.04 11.79
C LEU A 214 0.34 5.53 12.08
N VAL A 215 0.16 6.36 11.05
CA VAL A 215 0.32 7.82 11.09
C VAL A 215 -0.89 8.51 10.48
N ASP A 216 -1.13 9.75 10.88
CA ASP A 216 -1.97 10.65 10.12
C ASP A 216 -1.24 11.00 8.80
N PRO A 217 -1.71 10.52 7.62
CA PRO A 217 -1.04 10.78 6.36
C PRO A 217 -1.12 12.25 5.92
N PHE A 218 -1.94 13.07 6.60
CA PHE A 218 -2.03 14.52 6.37
C PHE A 218 -1.04 15.31 7.22
N SER A 219 -0.38 14.69 8.20
CA SER A 219 0.63 15.30 9.07
C SER A 219 2.05 14.82 8.73
N PRO A 220 2.86 15.62 8.01
CA PRO A 220 4.28 15.35 7.81
C PRO A 220 5.04 15.19 9.13
N GLU A 221 4.62 15.90 10.17
CA GLU A 221 5.23 15.88 11.51
C GLU A 221 5.04 14.51 12.16
N ASP A 222 3.88 13.88 12.04
CA ASP A 222 3.63 12.55 12.58
C ASP A 222 4.47 11.48 11.85
N ILE A 223 4.55 11.56 10.52
CA ILE A 223 5.43 10.70 9.73
C ILE A 223 6.89 10.86 10.19
N THR A 224 7.37 12.11 10.30
CA THR A 224 8.72 12.42 10.80
C THR A 224 8.97 11.81 12.17
N ALA A 225 8.03 11.98 13.10
CA ALA A 225 8.16 11.48 14.47
C ALA A 225 8.30 9.94 14.51
N LYS A 226 7.59 9.21 13.64
CA LYS A 226 7.70 7.75 13.57
C LYS A 226 9.02 7.28 12.97
N ILE A 227 9.57 7.98 11.97
CA ILE A 227 10.92 7.68 11.44
C ILE A 227 11.96 7.86 12.55
N LEU A 228 11.91 8.99 13.26
CA LEU A 228 12.83 9.28 14.36
C LEU A 228 12.68 8.30 15.52
N LYS A 229 11.46 7.83 15.81
CA LYS A 229 11.23 6.82 16.84
C LYS A 229 11.91 5.50 16.50
N LEU A 230 11.81 5.05 15.26
CA LEU A 230 12.52 3.85 14.79
C LEU A 230 14.04 4.03 14.88
N GLU A 231 14.56 5.21 14.53
CA GLU A 231 15.99 5.51 14.56
C GLU A 231 16.57 5.53 16.00
N ASN A 232 15.81 6.08 16.95
CA ASN A 232 16.31 6.34 18.31
C ASN A 232 16.01 5.21 19.31
N ASP A 233 15.21 4.21 18.93
CA ASP A 233 14.81 3.11 19.81
C ASP A 233 14.98 1.75 19.11
N GLY A 234 16.17 1.18 19.26
CA GLY A 234 16.51 -0.10 18.64
C GLY A 234 15.64 -1.28 19.13
N THR A 235 15.19 -1.25 20.38
CA THR A 235 14.28 -2.28 20.92
C THR A 235 12.92 -2.18 20.23
N PHE A 236 12.40 -0.97 20.14
CA PHE A 236 11.15 -0.71 19.42
C PHE A 236 11.26 -1.08 17.94
N TYR A 237 12.39 -0.78 17.30
CA TYR A 237 12.67 -1.18 15.91
C TYR A 237 12.52 -2.70 15.73
N GLN A 238 13.17 -3.50 16.57
CA GLN A 238 13.09 -4.97 16.51
C GLN A 238 11.68 -5.49 16.76
N GLN A 239 10.93 -4.90 17.67
CA GLN A 239 9.52 -5.23 17.89
C GLN A 239 8.67 -4.99 16.63
N GLN A 240 8.91 -3.90 15.90
CA GLN A 240 8.19 -3.62 14.65
C GLN A 240 8.54 -4.62 13.55
N VAL A 241 9.79 -5.06 13.45
CA VAL A 241 10.20 -6.15 12.56
C VAL A 241 9.42 -7.42 12.87
N GLU A 242 9.40 -7.85 14.13
CA GLU A 242 8.73 -9.07 14.58
C GLU A 242 7.22 -9.02 14.34
N TYR A 243 6.58 -7.90 14.65
CA TYR A 243 5.14 -7.68 14.42
C TYR A 243 4.81 -7.74 12.93
N GLY A 244 5.63 -7.11 12.08
CA GLY A 244 5.46 -7.16 10.62
C GLY A 244 5.57 -8.58 10.07
N LEU A 245 6.63 -9.31 10.43
CA LEU A 245 6.83 -10.71 10.04
C LEU A 245 5.67 -11.59 10.45
N LYS A 246 5.21 -11.49 11.70
CA LYS A 246 4.05 -12.24 12.20
C LYS A 246 2.77 -11.87 11.46
N ARG A 247 2.55 -10.58 11.20
CA ARG A 247 1.35 -10.09 10.52
C ARG A 247 1.26 -10.59 9.08
N SER A 248 2.36 -10.55 8.34
CA SER A 248 2.39 -10.99 6.93
C SER A 248 2.00 -12.46 6.76
N GLN A 249 2.30 -13.33 7.73
CA GLN A 249 1.96 -14.77 7.67
C GLN A 249 0.45 -15.04 7.61
N MET A 250 -0.39 -14.09 8.00
CA MET A 250 -1.84 -14.22 7.92
C MET A 250 -2.38 -14.10 6.49
N PHE A 251 -1.56 -13.63 5.54
CA PHE A 251 -1.96 -13.31 4.18
C PHE A 251 -1.21 -14.20 3.18
N SER A 252 -1.94 -15.03 2.47
CA SER A 252 -1.37 -15.87 1.41
C SER A 252 -2.38 -16.10 0.30
N TRP A 253 -1.91 -16.29 -0.92
CA TRP A 253 -2.78 -16.67 -2.03
C TRP A 253 -3.47 -18.02 -1.80
N ARG A 254 -2.88 -18.89 -0.96
CA ARG A 254 -3.51 -20.13 -0.53
C ARG A 254 -4.77 -19.85 0.29
N ASN A 255 -4.68 -19.01 1.32
CA ASN A 255 -5.82 -18.61 2.14
C ASN A 255 -6.91 -17.93 1.30
N THR A 256 -6.50 -17.09 0.34
CA THR A 256 -7.41 -16.47 -0.64
C THR A 256 -8.15 -17.53 -1.45
N ALA A 257 -7.43 -18.50 -2.00
CA ALA A 257 -8.00 -19.57 -2.82
C ALA A 257 -8.94 -20.49 -2.02
N GLU A 258 -8.58 -20.84 -0.80
CA GLU A 258 -9.42 -21.64 0.10
C GLU A 258 -10.72 -20.92 0.44
N SER A 259 -10.66 -19.60 0.73
CA SER A 259 -11.83 -18.78 0.99
C SER A 259 -12.74 -18.69 -0.24
N LEU A 260 -12.17 -18.49 -1.43
CA LEU A 260 -12.92 -18.47 -2.69
C LEU A 260 -13.58 -19.81 -2.99
N LEU A 261 -12.86 -20.91 -2.77
CA LEU A 261 -13.39 -22.26 -2.97
C LEU A 261 -14.58 -22.55 -2.05
N SER A 262 -14.53 -22.09 -0.80
CA SER A 262 -15.65 -22.21 0.13
C SER A 262 -16.89 -21.48 -0.38
N ILE A 263 -16.73 -20.25 -0.88
CA ILE A 263 -17.84 -19.46 -1.46
C ILE A 263 -18.41 -20.17 -2.69
N TYR A 264 -17.57 -20.71 -3.58
CA TYR A 264 -18.06 -21.42 -4.76
C TYR A 264 -18.80 -22.71 -4.41
N LYS A 265 -18.37 -23.46 -3.39
CA LYS A 265 -19.08 -24.63 -2.89
C LYS A 265 -20.45 -24.25 -2.32
N GLU A 266 -20.54 -23.20 -1.53
CA GLU A 266 -21.80 -22.68 -1.00
C GLU A 266 -22.79 -22.35 -2.14
N LEU A 267 -22.33 -21.64 -3.16
CA LEU A 267 -23.16 -21.27 -4.33
C LEU A 267 -23.60 -22.49 -5.14
N SER A 268 -22.70 -23.46 -5.32
CA SER A 268 -23.03 -24.72 -6.04
C SER A 268 -24.10 -25.53 -5.33
N LEU A 269 -24.02 -25.62 -4.01
CA LEU A 269 -25.03 -26.35 -3.21
C LEU A 269 -26.37 -25.64 -3.20
N SER A 270 -26.41 -24.31 -3.15
CA SER A 270 -27.66 -23.53 -3.18
C SER A 270 -28.41 -23.67 -4.51
N ASN A 271 -27.68 -23.91 -5.61
CA ASN A 271 -28.27 -24.12 -6.94
C ASN A 271 -28.74 -25.57 -7.18
N ILE A 272 -28.24 -26.54 -6.42
CA ILE A 272 -28.64 -27.96 -6.54
C ILE A 272 -29.88 -28.29 -5.68
N CYS A 273 -30.09 -27.56 -4.56
CA CYS A 273 -31.29 -27.69 -3.71
C CYS A 273 -32.04 -26.34 -3.72
N PRO A 274 -32.94 -26.10 -4.70
CA PRO A 274 -33.87 -24.99 -4.56
C PRO A 274 -34.79 -25.34 -3.39
N VAL A 275 -34.66 -24.59 -2.29
CA VAL A 275 -35.60 -24.69 -1.17
C VAL A 275 -36.98 -24.41 -1.75
N SER A 276 -37.77 -25.47 -1.87
CA SER A 276 -39.19 -25.37 -2.22
C SER A 276 -39.85 -24.40 -1.23
N LYS A 277 -40.25 -23.25 -1.73
CA LYS A 277 -41.12 -22.31 -1.00
C LYS A 277 -42.53 -22.81 -1.00
#